data_4dd00e40f7f1c5ee089cd62f4b3ab49f
#
_entry.id   4dd00e40f7f1c5ee089cd62f4b3ab49f
#
_cell.length_a   1.000
_cell.length_b   1.000
_cell.length_c   1.000
_cell.angle_alpha   90.00
_cell.angle_beta   90.00
_cell.angle_gamma   90.00
#
_symmetry.space_group_name_H-M   'P 1'
#
loop_
_entity.id
_entity.type
_entity.pdbx_description
1 polymer ?
#
loop_
_entity_poly.entity_id
_entity_poly.type
_entity_poly.pdbx_seq_one_letter_code
_entity_poly.pdbx_strand_id
1 'polypeptide(L)'
;KFILIYALRDLKRNYKKISSIIITLFISLFILSAIFTIEDSLKKELKENAKELLGGDLEIDYNRNQGNIDLLNKVEEFTTISEMVEFSTMLSTTNRKKNKSLFTRIKTVDQKYPLYGEVTYEPADAYERMQTEPYTILINESLSKTLNIKTNEIVKIQDQEFLVIGKVRSVPDVSGFVTFGDWVLTGKQTLDILKLNGIGNFLNYEYKVKFNTNDNPEIITKKIESIFKDDQKVKIRY
;
A
#
# COMPACT_ATOMS: atom_id res chain seq x y z
N LYS A 1 -25.80 35.56 51.27
CA LYS A 1 -26.85 36.10 50.38
C LYS A 1 -26.32 37.31 49.55
N PHE A 2 -25.62 38.31 50.12
CA PHE A 2 -25.13 39.50 49.42
C PHE A 2 -24.19 39.17 48.26
N ILE A 3 -23.21 38.30 48.44
CA ILE A 3 -22.19 37.95 47.44
C ILE A 3 -22.85 37.35 46.16
N LEU A 4 -23.86 36.54 46.32
CA LEU A 4 -24.57 35.92 45.20
C LEU A 4 -25.36 36.94 44.34
N ILE A 5 -25.97 37.96 45.02
CA ILE A 5 -26.71 39.02 44.35
C ILE A 5 -25.74 39.94 43.59
N TYR A 6 -24.58 40.23 44.12
CA TYR A 6 -23.54 40.99 43.43
C TYR A 6 -22.96 40.24 42.22
N ALA A 7 -22.70 38.95 42.35
CA ALA A 7 -22.22 38.10 41.27
C ALA A 7 -23.24 38.06 40.10
N LEU A 8 -24.52 37.85 40.43
CA LEU A 8 -25.59 37.85 39.42
C LEU A 8 -25.76 39.22 38.72
N ARG A 9 -25.58 40.33 39.43
CA ARG A 9 -25.66 41.67 38.86
C ARG A 9 -24.49 42.00 37.99
N ASP A 10 -23.28 41.53 38.33
CA ASP A 10 -22.07 41.68 37.52
C ASP A 10 -22.13 40.81 36.26
N LEU A 11 -22.59 39.56 36.35
CA LEU A 11 -22.90 38.69 35.21
C LEU A 11 -23.85 39.38 34.22
N LYS A 12 -24.96 39.99 34.72
CA LYS A 12 -25.94 40.68 33.88
C LYS A 12 -25.37 41.95 33.22
N ARG A 13 -24.45 42.64 33.88
CA ARG A 13 -23.83 43.85 33.34
C ARG A 13 -22.75 43.54 32.29
N ASN A 14 -22.04 42.42 32.45
CA ASN A 14 -20.92 42.03 31.60
C ASN A 14 -21.24 40.86 30.68
N TYR A 15 -22.55 40.56 30.43
CA TYR A 15 -23.00 39.36 29.73
C TYR A 15 -22.35 39.18 28.36
N LYS A 16 -22.07 40.24 27.59
CA LYS A 16 -21.42 40.15 26.28
C LYS A 16 -19.99 39.63 26.36
N LYS A 17 -19.21 40.08 27.36
CA LYS A 17 -17.83 39.58 27.57
C LYS A 17 -17.83 38.13 28.05
N ILE A 18 -18.71 37.81 28.99
CA ILE A 18 -18.84 36.46 29.55
C ILE A 18 -19.35 35.50 28.50
N SER A 19 -20.35 35.89 27.68
CA SER A 19 -20.82 35.08 26.55
C SER A 19 -19.72 34.84 25.54
N SER A 20 -18.90 35.83 25.21
CA SER A 20 -17.76 35.63 24.31
C SER A 20 -16.76 34.60 24.84
N ILE A 21 -16.44 34.63 26.13
CA ILE A 21 -15.54 33.69 26.78
C ILE A 21 -16.15 32.27 26.75
N ILE A 22 -17.45 32.16 27.09
CA ILE A 22 -18.17 30.86 27.08
C ILE A 22 -18.21 30.29 25.68
N ILE A 23 -18.51 31.11 24.66
CA ILE A 23 -18.55 30.65 23.26
C ILE A 23 -17.16 30.16 22.82
N THR A 24 -16.09 30.92 23.15
CA THR A 24 -14.72 30.53 22.81
C THR A 24 -14.35 29.19 23.48
N LEU A 25 -14.70 29.04 24.74
CA LEU A 25 -14.44 27.82 25.51
C LEU A 25 -15.23 26.62 24.94
N PHE A 26 -16.50 26.85 24.57
CA PHE A 26 -17.34 25.84 23.94
C PHE A 26 -16.80 25.41 22.59
N ILE A 27 -16.38 26.37 21.74
CA ILE A 27 -15.76 26.08 20.44
C ILE A 27 -14.46 25.29 20.62
N SER A 28 -13.61 25.67 21.60
CA SER A 28 -12.36 24.97 21.89
C SER A 28 -12.60 23.51 22.32
N LEU A 29 -13.57 23.28 23.22
CA LEU A 29 -13.95 21.94 23.67
C LEU A 29 -14.59 21.13 22.55
N PHE A 30 -15.39 21.74 21.69
CA PHE A 30 -15.99 21.10 20.53
C PHE A 30 -14.94 20.62 19.54
N ILE A 31 -13.95 21.49 19.21
CA ILE A 31 -12.84 21.12 18.33
C ILE A 31 -12.03 19.97 18.93
N LEU A 32 -11.70 20.06 20.22
CA LEU A 32 -10.98 19.00 20.91
C LEU A 32 -11.73 17.67 20.88
N SER A 33 -13.03 17.69 21.17
CA SER A 33 -13.89 16.49 21.10
C SER A 33 -13.96 15.92 19.68
N ALA A 34 -14.08 16.78 18.66
CA ALA A 34 -14.08 16.34 17.26
C ALA A 34 -12.75 15.65 16.89
N ILE A 35 -11.61 16.18 17.32
CA ILE A 35 -10.30 15.57 17.07
C ILE A 35 -10.22 14.18 17.71
N PHE A 36 -10.63 14.00 18.96
CA PHE A 36 -10.64 12.70 19.61
C PHE A 36 -11.57 11.70 18.93
N THR A 37 -12.75 12.16 18.48
CA THR A 37 -13.70 11.28 17.76
C THR A 37 -13.12 10.81 16.42
N ILE A 38 -12.43 11.69 15.70
CA ILE A 38 -11.75 11.34 14.45
C ILE A 38 -10.60 10.36 14.72
N GLU A 39 -9.80 10.61 15.76
CA GLU A 39 -8.69 9.71 16.15
C GLU A 39 -9.19 8.31 16.47
N ASP A 40 -10.24 8.18 17.27
CA ASP A 40 -10.82 6.88 17.63
C ASP A 40 -11.41 6.15 16.41
N SER A 41 -12.10 6.88 15.53
CA SER A 41 -12.64 6.32 14.30
C SER A 41 -11.55 5.81 13.37
N LEU A 42 -10.48 6.60 13.18
CA LEU A 42 -9.32 6.20 12.37
C LEU A 42 -8.59 4.98 12.96
N LYS A 43 -8.37 4.95 14.26
CA LYS A 43 -7.74 3.80 14.94
C LYS A 43 -8.56 2.53 14.76
N LYS A 44 -9.89 2.64 14.87
CA LYS A 44 -10.79 1.51 14.69
C LYS A 44 -10.76 1.01 13.25
N GLU A 45 -10.88 1.89 12.28
CA GLU A 45 -10.85 1.55 10.85
C GLU A 45 -9.50 0.95 10.44
N LEU A 46 -8.38 1.55 10.90
CA LEU A 46 -7.04 1.00 10.65
C LEU A 46 -6.87 -0.39 11.27
N LYS A 47 -7.41 -0.64 12.46
CA LYS A 47 -7.33 -1.94 13.11
C LYS A 47 -8.19 -3.00 12.42
N GLU A 48 -9.38 -2.63 11.95
CA GLU A 48 -10.29 -3.53 11.24
C GLU A 48 -9.75 -3.88 9.84
N ASN A 49 -9.12 -2.93 9.16
CA ASN A 49 -8.59 -3.08 7.81
C ASN A 49 -7.07 -3.32 7.77
N ALA A 50 -6.42 -3.49 8.94
CA ALA A 50 -4.96 -3.58 9.01
C ALA A 50 -4.38 -4.70 8.13
N LYS A 51 -5.03 -5.87 8.10
CA LYS A 51 -4.58 -7.01 7.28
C LYS A 51 -4.69 -6.74 5.79
N GLU A 52 -5.74 -6.03 5.37
CA GLU A 52 -5.91 -5.63 3.98
C GLU A 52 -4.91 -4.54 3.60
N LEU A 53 -4.72 -3.52 4.46
CA LEU A 53 -3.78 -2.43 4.24
C LEU A 53 -2.31 -2.90 4.21
N LEU A 54 -1.98 -3.92 5.01
CA LEU A 54 -0.66 -4.55 5.00
C LEU A 54 -0.51 -5.55 3.85
N GLY A 55 -1.63 -6.10 3.36
CA GLY A 55 -1.67 -7.20 2.40
C GLY A 55 -1.35 -8.56 3.01
N GLY A 56 -1.30 -8.65 4.35
CA GLY A 56 -0.94 -9.84 5.10
C GLY A 56 -1.22 -9.72 6.59
N ASP A 57 -1.06 -10.79 7.33
CA ASP A 57 -0.98 -10.75 8.81
C ASP A 57 0.37 -10.19 9.27
N LEU A 58 1.40 -10.31 8.41
CA LEU A 58 2.76 -9.85 8.63
C LEU A 58 3.45 -9.61 7.29
N GLU A 59 4.36 -8.66 7.23
CA GLU A 59 5.20 -8.34 6.08
C GLU A 59 6.67 -8.52 6.44
N ILE A 60 7.39 -9.23 5.56
CA ILE A 60 8.85 -9.39 5.61
C ILE A 60 9.44 -8.56 4.47
N ASP A 61 10.12 -7.47 4.79
CA ASP A 61 10.67 -6.51 3.84
C ASP A 61 12.20 -6.66 3.75
N TYR A 62 12.68 -6.97 2.55
CA TYR A 62 14.10 -7.03 2.19
C TYR A 62 14.45 -5.86 1.26
N ASN A 63 14.80 -4.73 1.85
CA ASN A 63 15.18 -3.56 1.07
C ASN A 63 16.42 -3.84 0.22
N ARG A 64 16.28 -3.77 -1.11
CA ARG A 64 17.35 -3.94 -2.12
C ARG A 64 18.03 -5.32 -2.17
N ASN A 65 17.44 -6.32 -1.57
CA ASN A 65 18.00 -7.68 -1.60
C ASN A 65 16.88 -8.69 -1.82
N GLN A 66 17.17 -9.74 -2.53
CA GLN A 66 16.29 -10.92 -2.52
C GLN A 66 16.33 -11.54 -1.12
N GLY A 67 15.19 -11.99 -0.62
CA GLY A 67 15.07 -12.64 0.68
C GLY A 67 15.90 -13.93 0.76
N ASN A 68 16.28 -14.30 1.97
CA ASN A 68 16.92 -15.59 2.21
C ASN A 68 15.88 -16.71 2.01
N ILE A 69 16.03 -17.45 0.91
CA ILE A 69 15.07 -18.49 0.48
C ILE A 69 14.94 -19.58 1.54
N ASP A 70 16.03 -19.98 2.20
CA ASP A 70 15.97 -21.05 3.22
C ASP A 70 15.17 -20.61 4.46
N LEU A 71 15.27 -19.34 4.84
CA LEU A 71 14.47 -18.80 5.95
C LEU A 71 13.00 -18.62 5.56
N LEU A 72 12.74 -18.15 4.35
CA LEU A 72 11.37 -18.00 3.82
C LEU A 72 10.68 -19.37 3.71
N ASN A 73 11.35 -20.40 3.24
CA ASN A 73 10.81 -21.76 3.17
C ASN A 73 10.41 -22.29 4.55
N LYS A 74 11.19 -22.02 5.60
CA LYS A 74 10.83 -22.38 6.98
C LYS A 74 9.56 -21.69 7.47
N VAL A 75 9.33 -20.46 7.05
CA VAL A 75 8.10 -19.72 7.37
C VAL A 75 6.93 -20.26 6.57
N GLU A 76 7.14 -20.63 5.31
CA GLU A 76 6.10 -21.19 4.43
C GLU A 76 5.58 -22.54 4.88
N GLU A 77 6.32 -23.30 5.71
CA GLU A 77 5.85 -24.57 6.31
C GLU A 77 4.56 -24.40 7.14
N PHE A 78 4.32 -23.24 7.72
CA PHE A 78 3.15 -22.99 8.59
C PHE A 78 2.37 -21.71 8.23
N THR A 79 2.73 -21.06 7.12
CA THR A 79 2.08 -19.84 6.61
C THR A 79 1.92 -19.93 5.09
N THR A 80 1.19 -18.98 4.52
CA THR A 80 1.18 -18.75 3.07
C THR A 80 1.94 -17.46 2.80
N ILE A 81 2.94 -17.51 1.91
CA ILE A 81 3.75 -16.35 1.53
C ILE A 81 3.41 -15.97 0.08
N SER A 82 3.22 -14.68 -0.16
CA SER A 82 3.15 -14.07 -1.49
C SER A 82 4.32 -13.10 -1.66
N GLU A 83 5.08 -13.27 -2.73
CA GLU A 83 6.23 -12.43 -3.07
C GLU A 83 5.80 -11.28 -3.97
N MET A 84 6.20 -10.10 -3.57
CA MET A 84 6.02 -8.88 -4.33
C MET A 84 7.36 -8.19 -4.51
N VAL A 85 7.65 -7.71 -5.72
CA VAL A 85 8.88 -6.97 -6.00
C VAL A 85 8.54 -5.64 -6.64
N GLU A 86 9.06 -4.56 -6.05
CA GLU A 86 8.92 -3.21 -6.57
C GLU A 86 10.24 -2.65 -7.06
N PHE A 87 10.19 -1.98 -8.21
CA PHE A 87 11.29 -1.22 -8.76
C PHE A 87 10.79 -0.05 -9.59
N SER A 88 11.67 0.87 -9.93
CA SER A 88 11.33 2.02 -10.75
C SER A 88 12.21 2.06 -11.99
N THR A 89 11.60 2.31 -13.15
CA THR A 89 12.28 2.37 -14.43
C THR A 89 11.56 3.29 -15.42
N MET A 90 12.16 3.52 -16.57
CA MET A 90 11.54 4.29 -17.65
C MET A 90 10.53 3.45 -18.41
N LEU A 91 9.31 3.97 -18.52
CA LEU A 91 8.27 3.46 -19.40
C LEU A 91 8.05 4.46 -20.54
N SER A 92 8.03 3.98 -21.77
CA SER A 92 7.87 4.82 -22.97
C SER A 92 6.76 4.30 -23.87
N THR A 93 6.09 5.22 -24.56
CA THR A 93 5.11 4.87 -25.58
C THR A 93 5.84 4.50 -26.89
N THR A 94 5.40 3.43 -27.56
CA THR A 94 5.97 3.03 -28.87
C THR A 94 5.42 3.86 -30.04
N ASN A 95 4.34 4.61 -29.81
CA ASN A 95 3.72 5.42 -30.84
C ASN A 95 4.57 6.67 -31.14
N ARG A 96 5.17 6.72 -32.33
CA ARG A 96 6.04 7.82 -32.80
C ARG A 96 5.40 9.21 -32.67
N LYS A 97 4.07 9.32 -32.76
CA LYS A 97 3.36 10.60 -32.62
C LYS A 97 3.24 11.04 -31.16
N LYS A 98 3.33 10.13 -30.21
CA LYS A 98 3.21 10.42 -28.76
C LYS A 98 4.57 10.55 -28.08
N ASN A 99 5.57 9.80 -28.49
CA ASN A 99 6.97 9.72 -28.00
C ASN A 99 7.21 10.30 -26.60
N LYS A 100 6.45 9.79 -25.63
CA LYS A 100 6.53 10.19 -24.23
C LYS A 100 7.18 9.09 -23.40
N SER A 101 8.01 9.48 -22.47
CA SER A 101 8.63 8.59 -21.49
C SER A 101 8.41 9.13 -20.10
N LEU A 102 8.20 8.25 -19.16
CA LEU A 102 7.98 8.60 -17.76
C LEU A 102 8.73 7.61 -16.86
N PHE A 103 9.38 8.13 -15.82
CA PHE A 103 9.94 7.29 -14.76
C PHE A 103 8.81 6.78 -13.89
N THR A 104 8.58 5.49 -13.91
CA THR A 104 7.38 4.84 -13.39
C THR A 104 7.76 3.71 -12.46
N ARG A 105 6.95 3.48 -11.47
CA ARG A 105 7.09 2.35 -10.56
C ARG A 105 6.41 1.11 -11.16
N ILE A 106 7.13 -0.01 -11.09
CA ILE A 106 6.64 -1.32 -11.51
C ILE A 106 6.48 -2.17 -10.25
N LYS A 107 5.31 -2.74 -10.07
CA LYS A 107 4.98 -3.70 -9.03
C LYS A 107 4.76 -5.05 -9.69
N THR A 108 5.63 -6.01 -9.37
CA THR A 108 5.44 -7.40 -9.81
C THR A 108 4.88 -8.22 -8.67
N VAL A 109 3.96 -9.12 -8.98
CA VAL A 109 3.29 -9.96 -7.99
C VAL A 109 3.28 -11.41 -8.45
N ASP A 110 3.29 -12.33 -7.48
CA ASP A 110 3.16 -13.77 -7.74
C ASP A 110 1.68 -14.18 -7.89
N GLN A 111 1.44 -15.47 -8.14
CA GLN A 111 0.09 -16.01 -8.33
C GLN A 111 -0.75 -16.08 -7.04
N LYS A 112 -0.11 -15.96 -5.86
CA LYS A 112 -0.81 -15.99 -4.57
C LYS A 112 -1.33 -14.61 -4.16
N TYR A 113 -0.86 -13.55 -4.82
CA TYR A 113 -1.30 -12.19 -4.55
C TYR A 113 -2.71 -11.92 -5.11
N PRO A 114 -3.59 -11.21 -4.37
CA PRO A 114 -3.41 -10.71 -3.00
C PRO A 114 -3.80 -11.76 -1.95
N LEU A 115 -3.16 -11.76 -0.77
CA LEU A 115 -3.52 -12.66 0.33
C LEU A 115 -4.76 -12.19 1.10
N TYR A 116 -5.00 -10.87 1.12
CA TYR A 116 -6.17 -10.19 1.70
C TYR A 116 -6.63 -9.08 0.77
N GLY A 117 -7.94 -8.80 0.81
CA GLY A 117 -8.57 -7.81 -0.07
C GLY A 117 -8.66 -8.27 -1.52
N GLU A 118 -8.96 -7.33 -2.41
CA GLU A 118 -9.16 -7.60 -3.84
C GLU A 118 -8.46 -6.55 -4.70
N VAL A 119 -7.93 -6.98 -5.85
CA VAL A 119 -7.46 -6.07 -6.89
C VAL A 119 -8.65 -5.65 -7.75
N THR A 120 -8.87 -4.35 -7.88
CA THR A 120 -9.94 -3.83 -8.76
C THR A 120 -9.34 -3.42 -10.10
N TYR A 121 -9.83 -4.01 -11.19
CA TYR A 121 -9.26 -3.85 -12.52
C TYR A 121 -10.33 -3.92 -13.62
N GLU A 122 -9.95 -3.59 -14.84
CA GLU A 122 -10.80 -3.55 -16.03
C GLU A 122 -9.96 -3.85 -17.29
N PRO A 123 -10.35 -4.78 -18.20
CA PRO A 123 -11.53 -5.67 -18.17
C PRO A 123 -11.41 -6.84 -17.18
N ALA A 124 -12.48 -7.61 -17.00
CA ALA A 124 -12.60 -8.64 -15.96
C ALA A 124 -11.61 -9.82 -16.08
N ASP A 125 -11.10 -10.10 -17.27
CA ASP A 125 -10.10 -11.15 -17.54
C ASP A 125 -8.65 -10.66 -17.42
N ALA A 126 -8.45 -9.34 -17.29
CA ALA A 126 -7.13 -8.74 -17.42
C ALA A 126 -6.14 -9.17 -16.33
N TYR A 127 -6.59 -9.39 -15.09
CA TYR A 127 -5.72 -9.81 -14.01
C TYR A 127 -5.21 -11.24 -14.18
N GLU A 128 -6.08 -12.17 -14.53
CA GLU A 128 -5.72 -13.58 -14.80
C GLU A 128 -4.74 -13.68 -15.98
N ARG A 129 -5.01 -12.94 -17.04
CA ARG A 129 -4.12 -12.86 -18.20
C ARG A 129 -2.75 -12.29 -17.85
N MET A 130 -2.70 -11.23 -17.03
CA MET A 130 -1.44 -10.66 -16.55
C MET A 130 -0.61 -11.70 -15.77
N GLN A 131 -1.25 -12.57 -14.99
CA GLN A 131 -0.55 -13.61 -14.22
C GLN A 131 -0.03 -14.75 -15.10
N THR A 132 -0.69 -15.03 -16.22
CA THR A 132 -0.40 -16.22 -17.07
C THR A 132 0.30 -15.89 -18.38
N GLU A 133 0.00 -14.74 -18.99
CA GLU A 133 0.56 -14.33 -20.28
C GLU A 133 1.83 -13.47 -20.06
N PRO A 134 2.99 -13.85 -20.61
CA PRO A 134 4.18 -13.02 -20.55
C PRO A 134 4.01 -11.74 -21.38
N TYR A 135 4.81 -10.71 -21.08
CA TYR A 135 4.79 -9.40 -21.77
C TYR A 135 3.45 -8.67 -21.68
N THR A 136 2.66 -8.91 -20.63
CA THR A 136 1.38 -8.23 -20.36
C THR A 136 1.46 -7.42 -19.07
N ILE A 137 0.80 -6.27 -19.08
CA ILE A 137 0.77 -5.37 -17.93
C ILE A 137 -0.59 -4.73 -17.74
N LEU A 138 -0.87 -4.35 -16.49
CA LEU A 138 -1.93 -3.43 -16.11
C LEU A 138 -1.33 -2.09 -15.72
N ILE A 139 -1.93 -0.99 -16.15
CA ILE A 139 -1.50 0.36 -15.79
C ILE A 139 -2.55 1.03 -14.92
N ASN A 140 -2.12 1.90 -14.00
CA ASN A 140 -3.10 2.66 -13.24
C ASN A 140 -3.71 3.80 -14.07
N GLU A 141 -4.82 4.34 -13.59
CA GLU A 141 -5.57 5.37 -14.34
C GLU A 141 -4.76 6.65 -14.51
N SER A 142 -3.94 7.02 -13.54
CA SER A 142 -3.04 8.19 -13.63
C SER A 142 -2.06 8.04 -14.79
N LEU A 143 -1.33 6.93 -14.86
CA LEU A 143 -0.37 6.63 -15.92
C LEU A 143 -1.03 6.61 -17.30
N SER A 144 -2.23 5.99 -17.39
CA SER A 144 -3.03 5.98 -18.63
C SER A 144 -3.34 7.40 -19.13
N LYS A 145 -3.71 8.31 -18.23
CA LYS A 145 -3.99 9.72 -18.55
C LYS A 145 -2.72 10.51 -18.90
N THR A 146 -1.66 10.36 -18.09
CA THR A 146 -0.39 11.11 -18.23
C THR A 146 0.27 10.82 -19.57
N LEU A 147 0.36 9.55 -19.96
CA LEU A 147 0.97 9.13 -21.22
C LEU A 147 -0.04 8.99 -22.37
N ASN A 148 -1.33 9.15 -22.11
CA ASN A 148 -2.43 8.93 -23.04
C ASN A 148 -2.39 7.53 -23.67
N ILE A 149 -2.19 6.50 -22.84
CA ILE A 149 -2.14 5.09 -23.22
C ILE A 149 -3.53 4.47 -23.08
N LYS A 150 -3.94 3.69 -24.07
CA LYS A 150 -5.18 2.92 -24.05
C LYS A 150 -4.89 1.43 -23.89
N THR A 151 -5.90 0.67 -23.47
CA THR A 151 -5.88 -0.80 -23.51
C THR A 151 -5.59 -1.27 -24.94
N ASN A 152 -4.81 -2.34 -25.08
CA ASN A 152 -4.28 -2.92 -26.31
C ASN A 152 -3.21 -2.06 -27.03
N GLU A 153 -2.66 -1.04 -26.38
CA GLU A 153 -1.46 -0.36 -26.89
C GLU A 153 -0.20 -1.03 -26.32
N ILE A 154 0.89 -0.98 -27.10
CA ILE A 154 2.21 -1.48 -26.73
C ILE A 154 3.02 -0.34 -26.10
N VAL A 155 3.68 -0.63 -25.00
CA VAL A 155 4.63 0.26 -24.33
C VAL A 155 5.98 -0.43 -24.19
N LYS A 156 7.04 0.34 -24.04
CA LYS A 156 8.38 -0.14 -23.74
C LYS A 156 8.72 0.08 -22.27
N ILE A 157 9.16 -0.98 -21.60
CA ILE A 157 9.80 -0.92 -20.30
C ILE A 157 11.25 -1.34 -20.52
N GLN A 158 12.20 -0.41 -20.33
CA GLN A 158 13.57 -0.56 -20.79
C GLN A 158 13.58 -0.87 -22.32
N ASP A 159 14.14 -2.00 -22.72
CA ASP A 159 14.24 -2.40 -24.14
C ASP A 159 13.18 -3.44 -24.55
N GLN A 160 12.27 -3.82 -23.64
CA GLN A 160 11.24 -4.84 -23.89
C GLN A 160 9.87 -4.20 -24.14
N GLU A 161 9.12 -4.80 -25.07
CA GLU A 161 7.76 -4.37 -25.41
C GLU A 161 6.73 -5.14 -24.61
N PHE A 162 5.78 -4.42 -24.01
CA PHE A 162 4.70 -4.97 -23.21
C PHE A 162 3.35 -4.50 -23.74
N LEU A 163 2.39 -5.41 -23.76
CA LEU A 163 1.01 -5.12 -24.11
C LEU A 163 0.25 -4.64 -22.87
N VAL A 164 -0.37 -3.49 -22.95
CA VAL A 164 -1.29 -3.00 -21.92
C VAL A 164 -2.64 -3.68 -22.11
N ILE A 165 -2.94 -4.68 -21.28
CA ILE A 165 -4.17 -5.48 -21.39
C ILE A 165 -5.33 -4.92 -20.59
N GLY A 166 -5.07 -3.97 -19.69
CA GLY A 166 -6.12 -3.37 -18.86
C GLY A 166 -5.63 -2.28 -17.96
N LYS A 167 -6.56 -1.81 -17.13
CA LYS A 167 -6.30 -0.81 -16.11
C LYS A 167 -6.55 -1.40 -14.73
N VAL A 168 -5.68 -1.07 -13.79
CA VAL A 168 -5.89 -1.33 -12.37
C VAL A 168 -6.35 -0.06 -11.67
N ARG A 169 -7.40 -0.17 -10.87
CA ARG A 169 -7.98 0.96 -10.11
C ARG A 169 -7.46 0.99 -8.68
N SER A 170 -7.43 -0.16 -8.03
CA SER A 170 -6.92 -0.29 -6.67
C SER A 170 -6.28 -1.64 -6.43
N VAL A 171 -5.35 -1.67 -5.50
CA VAL A 171 -4.75 -2.86 -4.93
C VAL A 171 -4.91 -2.80 -3.41
N PRO A 172 -5.05 -3.93 -2.71
CA PRO A 172 -5.34 -3.93 -1.28
C PRO A 172 -4.18 -3.37 -0.44
N ASP A 173 -2.99 -3.83 -0.67
CA ASP A 173 -1.81 -3.43 0.08
C ASP A 173 -1.36 -2.00 -0.26
N VAL A 174 -1.94 -1.06 0.45
CA VAL A 174 -1.61 0.36 0.34
C VAL A 174 -0.28 0.63 1.08
N SER A 175 0.76 -0.14 0.78
CA SER A 175 2.08 0.13 1.32
C SER A 175 2.66 1.37 0.66
N GLY A 176 2.51 2.51 1.32
CA GLY A 176 3.20 3.75 0.98
C GLY A 176 2.84 4.35 -0.36
N PHE A 177 3.83 4.69 -1.14
CA PHE A 177 3.74 5.54 -2.32
C PHE A 177 3.06 4.95 -3.58
N VAL A 178 2.70 3.67 -3.61
CA VAL A 178 2.07 3.04 -4.81
C VAL A 178 0.68 3.59 -5.08
N THR A 179 -0.03 4.01 -4.06
CA THR A 179 -1.37 4.60 -4.19
C THR A 179 -1.34 5.97 -4.87
N PHE A 180 -0.22 6.69 -4.73
CA PHE A 180 -0.03 8.02 -5.29
C PHE A 180 0.98 7.98 -6.43
N GLY A 181 0.57 8.45 -7.61
CA GLY A 181 1.43 8.58 -8.77
C GLY A 181 1.18 7.54 -9.86
N ASP A 182 2.14 7.44 -10.76
CA ASP A 182 2.05 6.59 -11.95
C ASP A 182 2.75 5.25 -11.70
N TRP A 183 2.02 4.14 -11.87
CA TRP A 183 2.55 2.81 -11.63
C TRP A 183 1.91 1.73 -12.52
N VAL A 184 2.60 0.60 -12.59
CA VAL A 184 2.26 -0.59 -13.38
C VAL A 184 2.19 -1.79 -12.47
N LEU A 185 1.20 -2.66 -12.71
CA LEU A 185 1.09 -3.99 -12.10
C LEU A 185 1.38 -5.04 -13.17
N THR A 186 2.20 -6.04 -12.82
CA THR A 186 2.55 -7.13 -13.73
C THR A 186 2.89 -8.40 -12.96
N GLY A 187 2.93 -9.54 -13.65
CA GLY A 187 3.29 -10.82 -13.06
C GLY A 187 4.80 -10.94 -12.80
N LYS A 188 5.18 -11.84 -11.89
CA LYS A 188 6.58 -12.08 -11.47
C LYS A 188 7.52 -12.41 -12.63
N GLN A 189 7.03 -13.05 -13.71
CA GLN A 189 7.79 -13.36 -14.91
C GLN A 189 8.43 -12.14 -15.58
N THR A 190 7.95 -10.94 -15.30
CA THR A 190 8.53 -9.68 -15.81
C THR A 190 9.95 -9.45 -15.31
N LEU A 191 10.30 -9.94 -14.12
CA LEU A 191 11.68 -9.83 -13.60
C LEU A 191 12.69 -10.59 -14.46
N ASP A 192 12.32 -11.78 -14.94
CA ASP A 192 13.16 -12.58 -15.84
C ASP A 192 13.24 -11.95 -17.23
N ILE A 193 12.12 -11.47 -17.76
CA ILE A 193 12.04 -10.78 -19.07
C ILE A 193 12.96 -9.56 -19.10
N LEU A 194 12.95 -8.77 -18.03
CA LEU A 194 13.79 -7.57 -17.90
C LEU A 194 15.20 -7.87 -17.38
N LYS A 195 15.54 -9.16 -17.12
CA LYS A 195 16.83 -9.63 -16.60
C LYS A 195 17.25 -8.92 -15.31
N LEU A 196 16.27 -8.69 -14.43
CA LEU A 196 16.48 -7.94 -13.19
C LEU A 196 16.92 -8.80 -12.02
N ASN A 197 16.95 -10.12 -12.16
CA ASN A 197 17.35 -11.09 -11.11
C ASN A 197 18.89 -11.09 -10.83
N GLY A 198 19.63 -10.07 -11.31
CA GLY A 198 21.06 -9.93 -11.15
C GLY A 198 21.47 -9.00 -10.00
N ILE A 199 22.74 -9.17 -9.55
CA ILE A 199 23.35 -8.31 -8.54
C ILE A 199 23.45 -6.87 -9.06
N GLY A 200 23.06 -5.89 -8.25
CA GLY A 200 23.18 -4.45 -8.56
C GLY A 200 21.88 -3.76 -8.96
N ASN A 201 20.77 -4.48 -9.08
CA ASN A 201 19.47 -3.89 -9.32
C ASN A 201 18.84 -3.39 -8.00
N PHE A 202 18.25 -2.21 -8.04
CA PHE A 202 17.54 -1.63 -6.89
C PHE A 202 16.10 -2.17 -6.85
N LEU A 203 15.95 -3.43 -6.42
CA LEU A 203 14.68 -4.12 -6.28
C LEU A 203 14.31 -4.18 -4.79
N ASN A 204 13.11 -3.78 -4.44
CA ASN A 204 12.56 -3.97 -3.11
C ASN A 204 11.74 -5.26 -3.11
N TYR A 205 12.13 -6.22 -2.30
CA TYR A 205 11.42 -7.49 -2.12
C TYR A 205 10.58 -7.41 -0.86
N GLU A 206 9.27 -7.63 -1.01
CA GLU A 206 8.31 -7.70 0.07
C GLU A 206 7.62 -9.06 0.03
N TYR A 207 7.59 -9.72 1.16
CA TYR A 207 6.92 -11.00 1.33
C TYR A 207 5.74 -10.80 2.28
N LYS A 208 4.53 -10.87 1.72
CA LYS A 208 3.29 -10.81 2.49
C LYS A 208 3.01 -12.19 3.05
N VAL A 209 2.69 -12.27 4.32
CA VAL A 209 2.53 -13.53 5.05
C VAL A 209 1.10 -13.62 5.58
N LYS A 210 0.44 -14.74 5.29
CA LYS A 210 -0.87 -15.10 5.84
C LYS A 210 -0.73 -16.30 6.76
N PHE A 211 -1.23 -16.21 7.97
CA PHE A 211 -1.19 -17.31 8.94
C PHE A 211 -2.21 -18.37 8.57
N ASN A 212 -1.76 -19.63 8.46
CA ASN A 212 -2.61 -20.76 8.09
C ASN A 212 -3.25 -21.45 9.31
N THR A 213 -2.83 -21.08 10.53
CA THR A 213 -3.27 -21.69 11.79
C THR A 213 -4.15 -20.73 12.58
N ASN A 214 -5.04 -21.29 13.42
CA ASN A 214 -5.82 -20.53 14.39
C ASN A 214 -5.03 -20.25 15.70
N ASP A 215 -3.72 -20.47 15.69
CA ASP A 215 -2.85 -20.18 16.83
C ASP A 215 -2.82 -18.67 17.11
N ASN A 216 -2.44 -18.33 18.33
CA ASN A 216 -2.32 -16.93 18.71
C ASN A 216 -1.33 -16.21 17.77
N PRO A 217 -1.76 -15.14 17.07
CA PRO A 217 -0.92 -14.38 16.14
C PRO A 217 0.42 -13.93 16.76
N GLU A 218 0.44 -13.60 18.05
CA GLU A 218 1.67 -13.20 18.74
C GLU A 218 2.70 -14.33 18.83
N ILE A 219 2.25 -15.58 18.97
CA ILE A 219 3.14 -16.75 19.01
C ILE A 219 3.76 -16.98 17.64
N ILE A 220 2.95 -16.88 16.57
CA ILE A 220 3.41 -17.05 15.20
C ILE A 220 4.41 -15.93 14.84
N THR A 221 4.08 -14.67 15.17
CA THR A 221 4.97 -13.52 14.94
C THR A 221 6.32 -13.73 15.63
N LYS A 222 6.35 -14.09 16.93
CA LYS A 222 7.59 -14.37 17.64
C LYS A 222 8.39 -15.54 17.05
N LYS A 223 7.70 -16.57 16.56
CA LYS A 223 8.36 -17.69 15.86
C LYS A 223 9.03 -17.20 14.58
N ILE A 224 8.34 -16.38 13.78
CA ILE A 224 8.92 -15.78 12.56
C ILE A 224 10.11 -14.88 12.92
N GLU A 225 9.98 -13.98 13.89
CA GLU A 225 11.08 -13.13 14.36
C GLU A 225 12.30 -13.95 14.80
N SER A 226 12.08 -15.09 15.46
CA SER A 226 13.17 -15.97 15.87
C SER A 226 13.90 -16.62 14.69
N ILE A 227 13.18 -16.93 13.60
CA ILE A 227 13.76 -17.48 12.36
C ILE A 227 14.69 -16.46 11.69
N PHE A 228 14.31 -15.18 11.71
CA PHE A 228 15.07 -14.10 11.08
C PHE A 228 16.03 -13.35 12.02
N LYS A 229 16.19 -13.80 13.26
CA LYS A 229 16.96 -13.11 14.30
C LYS A 229 18.38 -12.70 13.87
N ASP A 230 19.02 -13.54 13.08
CA ASP A 230 20.41 -13.33 12.64
C ASP A 230 20.51 -12.63 11.28
N ASP A 231 19.37 -12.36 10.62
CA ASP A 231 19.34 -11.67 9.33
C ASP A 231 19.11 -10.16 9.53
N GLN A 232 20.22 -9.40 9.53
CA GLN A 232 20.18 -7.95 9.73
C GLN A 232 19.57 -7.15 8.56
N LYS A 233 19.27 -7.81 7.43
CA LYS A 233 18.74 -7.15 6.22
C LYS A 233 17.22 -7.11 6.19
N VAL A 234 16.59 -7.86 7.07
CA VAL A 234 15.14 -8.00 7.11
C VAL A 234 14.49 -6.96 8.03
N LYS A 235 13.33 -6.46 7.61
CA LYS A 235 12.41 -5.70 8.46
C LYS A 235 11.08 -6.44 8.50
N ILE A 236 10.58 -6.69 9.68
CA ILE A 236 9.28 -7.34 9.91
C ILE A 236 8.30 -6.26 10.36
N ARG A 237 7.12 -6.21 9.70
CA ARG A 237 6.02 -5.30 10.01
C ARG A 237 4.75 -6.11 10.26
N TYR A 238 3.92 -5.69 11.22
CA TYR A 238 2.66 -6.31 11.63
C TYR A 238 1.68 -5.28 12.21
#